data_edb8a113309146fda0d719cbfb2b149b
#
_entry.id   edb8a113309146fda0d719cbfb2b149b
#
_cell.length_a   1.000
_cell.length_b   1.000
_cell.length_c   1.000
_cell.angle_alpha   90.00
_cell.angle_beta   90.00
_cell.angle_gamma   90.00
#
_symmetry.space_group_name_H-M   'P 1'
#
loop_
_entity.id
_entity.type
_entity.pdbx_description
1 polymer ?
#
loop_
_entity_poly.entity_id
_entity_poly.type
_entity_poly.pdbx_seq_one_letter_code
_entity_poly.pdbx_strand_id
1 'polypeptide(L)' 'MSKSNTPSRIDLELSRLEARIDTLLKTIERLSMENRSLRAQQDTLATERASLIERHDLVRNRVEAIVTRLKSLETGS' A
#
# COMPACT_ATOMS: atom_id res chain seq x y z
N MET A 1 -49.76 -30.76 -22.25
CA MET A 1 -49.29 -29.36 -22.20
C MET A 1 -47.82 -29.35 -21.98
N SER A 2 -47.07 -28.88 -22.93
CA SER A 2 -45.64 -28.71 -22.74
C SER A 2 -45.37 -27.49 -21.90
N LYS A 3 -44.65 -27.66 -20.84
CA LYS A 3 -44.09 -26.51 -20.12
C LYS A 3 -43.07 -25.86 -21.02
N SER A 4 -43.17 -24.59 -21.19
CA SER A 4 -42.16 -23.83 -21.89
C SER A 4 -40.85 -23.93 -21.08
N ASN A 5 -39.73 -24.30 -21.70
CA ASN A 5 -38.41 -24.30 -21.09
C ASN A 5 -37.78 -22.91 -21.14
N THR A 6 -38.50 -21.93 -21.70
CA THR A 6 -38.03 -20.55 -21.77
C THR A 6 -38.16 -19.92 -20.39
N PRO A 7 -37.09 -19.40 -19.82
CA PRO A 7 -37.16 -18.69 -18.55
C PRO A 7 -38.10 -17.49 -18.65
N SER A 8 -38.80 -17.21 -17.58
CA SER A 8 -39.65 -16.01 -17.53
C SER A 8 -38.73 -14.77 -17.52
N ARG A 9 -39.32 -13.62 -17.82
CA ARG A 9 -38.62 -12.35 -17.75
C ARG A 9 -38.04 -12.10 -16.37
N ILE A 10 -38.77 -12.46 -15.32
CA ILE A 10 -38.31 -12.34 -13.93
C ILE A 10 -37.12 -13.22 -13.69
N ASP A 11 -37.12 -14.45 -14.17
CA ASP A 11 -35.99 -15.38 -14.01
C ASP A 11 -34.76 -14.86 -14.71
N LEU A 12 -34.90 -14.27 -15.90
CA LEU A 12 -33.77 -13.65 -16.60
C LEU A 12 -33.22 -12.45 -15.85
N GLU A 13 -34.08 -11.62 -15.29
CA GLU A 13 -33.66 -10.47 -14.49
C GLU A 13 -32.95 -10.90 -13.22
N LEU A 14 -33.43 -11.95 -12.55
CA LEU A 14 -32.80 -12.51 -11.38
C LEU A 14 -31.43 -13.08 -11.72
N SER A 15 -31.29 -13.79 -12.83
CA SER A 15 -30.00 -14.32 -13.27
C SER A 15 -28.99 -13.21 -13.55
N ARG A 16 -29.44 -12.12 -14.15
CA ARG A 16 -28.57 -10.94 -14.38
C ARG A 16 -28.16 -10.31 -13.09
N LEU A 17 -29.07 -10.20 -12.15
CA LEU A 17 -28.77 -9.64 -10.82
C LEU A 17 -27.76 -10.52 -10.09
N GLU A 18 -27.94 -11.83 -10.10
CA GLU A 18 -26.99 -12.77 -9.51
C GLU A 18 -25.60 -12.64 -10.11
N ALA A 19 -25.52 -12.50 -11.44
CA ALA A 19 -24.25 -12.32 -12.13
C ALA A 19 -23.56 -11.01 -11.71
N ARG A 20 -24.33 -9.94 -11.54
CA ARG A 20 -23.81 -8.65 -11.08
C ARG A 20 -23.31 -8.74 -9.64
N ILE A 21 -24.05 -9.41 -8.78
CA ILE A 21 -23.66 -9.62 -7.39
C ILE A 21 -22.36 -10.40 -7.34
N ASP A 22 -22.24 -11.47 -8.12
CA ASP A 22 -21.03 -12.28 -8.19
C ASP A 22 -19.82 -11.43 -8.63
N THR A 23 -20.00 -10.62 -9.65
CA THR A 23 -18.94 -9.71 -10.13
C THR A 23 -18.55 -8.70 -9.06
N LEU A 24 -19.51 -8.14 -8.36
CA LEU A 24 -19.24 -7.19 -7.28
C LEU A 24 -18.49 -7.84 -6.12
N LEU A 25 -18.88 -9.05 -5.74
CA LEU A 25 -18.20 -9.79 -4.69
C LEU A 25 -16.72 -10.05 -5.05
N LYS A 26 -16.49 -10.48 -6.28
CA LYS A 26 -15.11 -10.71 -6.78
C LYS A 26 -14.30 -9.42 -6.79
N THR A 27 -14.93 -8.32 -7.17
CA THR A 27 -14.28 -7.01 -7.16
C THR A 27 -13.93 -6.57 -5.73
N ILE A 28 -14.84 -6.79 -4.79
CA ILE A 28 -14.60 -6.49 -3.37
C ILE A 28 -13.43 -7.31 -2.84
N GLU A 29 -13.39 -8.60 -3.14
CA GLU A 29 -12.29 -9.48 -2.73
C GLU A 29 -10.96 -8.99 -3.27
N ARG A 30 -10.91 -8.65 -4.56
CA ARG A 30 -9.71 -8.12 -5.19
C ARG A 30 -9.26 -6.82 -4.56
N LEU A 31 -10.17 -5.87 -4.36
CA LEU A 31 -9.87 -4.59 -3.74
C LEU A 31 -9.40 -4.74 -2.30
N SER A 32 -9.99 -5.69 -1.56
CA SER A 32 -9.57 -5.99 -0.19
C SER A 32 -8.12 -6.51 -0.17
N MET A 33 -7.78 -7.41 -1.07
CA MET A 33 -6.42 -7.94 -1.18
C MET A 33 -5.42 -6.86 -1.60
N GLU A 34 -5.78 -6.03 -2.58
CA GLU A 34 -4.94 -4.91 -3.02
C GLU A 34 -4.74 -3.91 -1.88
N ASN A 35 -5.78 -3.64 -1.11
CA ASN A 35 -5.71 -2.73 0.04
C ASN A 35 -4.72 -3.24 1.10
N ARG A 36 -4.78 -4.53 1.43
CA ARG A 36 -3.84 -5.15 2.37
C ARG A 36 -2.40 -5.05 1.86
N SER A 37 -2.21 -5.35 0.58
CA SER A 37 -0.89 -5.29 -0.04
C SER A 37 -0.33 -3.87 0.00
N LEU A 38 -1.14 -2.88 -0.36
CA LEU A 38 -0.73 -1.48 -0.33
C LEU A 38 -0.40 -0.99 1.07
N ARG A 39 -1.18 -1.39 2.06
CA ARG A 39 -0.90 -1.06 3.46
C ARG A 39 0.41 -1.65 3.94
N ALA A 40 0.67 -2.89 3.58
CA ALA A 40 1.94 -3.54 3.92
C ALA A 40 3.12 -2.82 3.26
N GLN A 41 2.97 -2.40 2.01
CA GLN A 41 3.99 -1.62 1.30
C GLN A 41 4.21 -0.26 1.96
N GLN A 42 3.14 0.41 2.38
CA GLN A 42 3.25 1.68 3.10
C GLN A 42 4.02 1.53 4.41
N ASP A 43 3.74 0.47 5.15
CA ASP A 43 4.44 0.19 6.42
C ASP A 43 5.92 -0.06 6.17
N THR A 44 6.26 -0.82 5.14
CA THR A 44 7.66 -1.07 4.76
C THR A 44 8.35 0.23 4.38
N LEU A 45 7.72 1.06 3.55
CA LEU A 45 8.28 2.34 3.12
C LEU A 45 8.45 3.30 4.30
N ALA A 46 7.51 3.33 5.23
CA ALA A 46 7.61 4.17 6.42
C ALA A 46 8.80 3.74 7.29
N THR A 47 8.99 2.44 7.45
CA THR A 47 10.13 1.90 8.21
C THR A 47 11.46 2.21 7.53
N GLU A 48 11.53 2.03 6.22
CA GLU A 48 12.73 2.35 5.44
C GLU A 48 13.05 3.84 5.51
N ARG A 49 12.05 4.68 5.40
CA ARG A 49 12.22 6.13 5.52
C ARG A 49 12.78 6.52 6.89
N ALA A 50 12.21 5.97 7.96
CA ALA A 50 12.67 6.23 9.31
C ALA A 50 14.13 5.81 9.48
N SER A 51 14.51 4.65 8.95
CA SER A 51 15.88 4.16 8.98
C SER A 51 16.82 5.07 8.22
N LEU A 52 16.42 5.54 7.04
CA LEU A 52 17.23 6.46 6.24
C LEU A 52 17.43 7.81 6.93
N ILE A 53 16.42 8.33 7.59
CA ILE A 53 16.51 9.57 8.35
C ILE A 53 17.49 9.41 9.51
N GLU A 54 17.41 8.31 10.26
CA GLU A 54 18.35 8.01 11.33
C GLU A 54 19.79 7.96 10.84
N ARG A 55 20.03 7.27 9.74
CA ARG A 55 21.38 7.18 9.15
C ARG A 55 21.89 8.53 8.69
N HIS A 56 21.02 9.28 8.05
CA HIS A 56 21.35 10.63 7.60
C HIS A 56 21.75 11.52 8.77
N ASP A 57 20.98 11.51 9.84
CA ASP A 57 21.26 12.31 11.03
C ASP A 57 22.55 11.87 11.70
N LEU A 58 22.80 10.57 11.76
CA LEU A 58 24.03 10.03 12.34
C LEU A 58 25.26 10.48 11.54
N VAL A 59 25.21 10.37 10.22
CA VAL A 59 26.31 10.81 9.34
C VAL A 59 26.53 12.31 9.46
N ARG A 60 25.46 13.08 9.45
CA ARG A 60 25.51 14.53 9.60
C ARG A 60 26.19 14.92 10.91
N ASN A 61 25.81 14.31 12.02
CA ASN A 61 26.39 14.59 13.33
C ASN A 61 27.89 14.25 13.36
N ARG A 62 28.30 13.16 12.73
CA ARG A 62 29.69 12.77 12.64
C ARG A 62 30.51 13.77 11.80
N VAL A 63 29.95 14.20 10.67
CA VAL A 63 30.60 15.19 9.83
C VAL A 63 30.75 16.53 10.57
N GLU A 64 29.71 16.97 11.27
CA GLU A 64 29.77 18.19 12.09
C GLU A 64 30.86 18.10 13.18
N ALA A 65 30.96 16.95 13.82
CA ALA A 65 31.99 16.74 14.84
C ALA A 65 33.42 16.82 14.26
N ILE A 66 33.59 16.24 13.07
CA ILE A 66 34.89 16.29 12.37
C ILE A 66 35.22 17.73 11.97
N VAL A 67 34.25 18.46 11.43
CA VAL A 67 34.45 19.87 11.05
C VAL A 67 34.84 20.71 12.26
N THR A 68 34.17 20.50 13.38
CA THR A 68 34.46 21.20 14.63
C THR A 68 35.91 20.93 15.10
N ARG A 69 36.37 19.67 15.04
CA ARG A 69 37.77 19.30 15.39
C ARG A 69 38.76 19.96 14.47
N LEU A 70 38.51 19.98 13.17
CA LEU A 70 39.38 20.61 12.20
C LEU A 70 39.52 22.13 12.47
N LYS A 71 38.42 22.78 12.79
CA LYS A 71 38.42 24.20 13.14
C LYS A 71 39.24 24.47 14.41
N SER A 72 39.12 23.61 15.41
CA SER A 72 39.92 23.72 16.62
C SER A 72 41.40 23.59 16.33
N LEU A 73 41.81 22.67 15.46
CA LEU A 73 43.20 22.50 15.07
C LEU A 73 43.72 23.71 14.29
N GLU A 74 42.90 24.32 13.45
CA GLU A 74 43.26 25.53 12.69
C GLU A 74 43.53 26.72 13.61
N THR A 75 42.77 26.85 14.69
CA THR A 75 42.95 27.95 15.64
C THR A 75 44.12 27.76 16.60
N GLY A 76 44.81 26.65 16.51
CA GLY A 76 46.00 26.38 17.34
C GLY A 76 45.72 26.02 18.79
N SER A 77 44.46 25.76 19.05
CA SER A 77 44.03 25.38 20.42
C SER A 77 43.95 23.89 20.64
#